data_139269b5513628f2f19366240c29f7c5
#
_entry.id   139269b5513628f2f19366240c29f7c5
#
_cell.length_a   1.000
_cell.length_b   1.000
_cell.length_c   1.000
_cell.angle_alpha   90.00
_cell.angle_beta   90.00
_cell.angle_gamma   90.00
#
_symmetry.space_group_name_H-M   'P 1'
#
loop_
_entity.id
_entity.type
_entity.pdbx_description
1 polymer ?
#
loop_
_entity_poly.entity_id
_entity_poly.type
_entity_poly.pdbx_seq_one_letter_code
_entity_poly.pdbx_strand_id
1 'polypeptide(L)'
;MSRQLPETPNFEYLKKQAKELLRSMRQGKLADAQHTLANEYGFATWAKLKLHVQALGLSPAEALKAAVCDNDAARVLEVLERSPELRARIDDPLPDYGFGQHALFAAVQRSDRATIDVLLRAGANIQRRTEWWAGGFGVLDDCDPSMLEFLLDRGALLDAHSASRLGMTAKLRELVAADPDVVHARGGDGQTPLHFASTVEVAEFLLANGAEIDARDVDHESTPAQYMLRVEQKRHYPRDRQDVARYLLTRGCRTDILMAAALGDVDLVRRHLDADAGCIRMSVSEEWFPKRDQRAGGTIYIWELGAHRTAHSVARDFGHEQVFQLLLERTPEDLKLALACELGDEAVFHEFLSKRPDAAKTLSEADQRKLPNAAQNNNTKAVGLMLEAGWPVDAPGEMGATALHWAAFNGNAEMTREILRFRPSLELKSRENEGTPLGWAIYASGNGWHRDTGDFVGTIRALLASGATVPPHAEELEPSEAVLEVLP
;
A
#
# COMPACT_ATOMS: atom_id res chain seq x y z
N MET A 1 20.40 -33.37 25.02
CA MET A 1 18.98 -33.83 25.03
C MET A 1 18.14 -32.64 24.62
N SER A 2 17.32 -32.77 23.61
CA SER A 2 16.40 -31.66 23.23
C SER A 2 15.36 -31.49 24.34
N ARG A 3 15.13 -30.25 24.73
CA ARG A 3 14.08 -29.86 25.69
C ARG A 3 12.71 -30.10 25.01
N GLN A 4 11.74 -30.60 25.77
CA GLN A 4 10.37 -30.74 25.24
C GLN A 4 9.54 -29.49 25.58
N LEU A 5 8.76 -29.02 24.61
CA LEU A 5 7.79 -27.97 24.87
C LEU A 5 6.69 -28.48 25.81
N PRO A 6 6.15 -27.65 26.71
CA PRO A 6 5.00 -28.02 27.55
C PRO A 6 3.78 -28.34 26.66
N GLU A 7 2.77 -29.04 27.22
CA GLU A 7 1.53 -29.37 26.50
C GLU A 7 0.79 -28.15 25.94
N THR A 8 0.88 -27.02 26.63
CA THR A 8 0.35 -25.72 26.18
C THR A 8 1.48 -24.70 26.18
N PRO A 9 2.30 -24.68 25.14
CA PRO A 9 3.43 -23.77 25.09
C PRO A 9 2.94 -22.33 24.88
N ASN A 10 3.48 -21.41 25.69
CA ASN A 10 3.19 -20.00 25.62
C ASN A 10 4.44 -19.23 25.20
N PHE A 11 4.35 -18.41 24.16
CA PHE A 11 5.49 -17.67 23.65
C PHE A 11 6.03 -16.64 24.66
N GLU A 12 5.17 -16.03 25.48
CA GLU A 12 5.61 -15.13 26.55
C GLU A 12 6.45 -15.87 27.60
N TYR A 13 6.12 -17.12 27.88
CA TYR A 13 6.95 -17.97 28.76
C TYR A 13 8.33 -18.24 28.16
N LEU A 14 8.41 -18.44 26.83
CA LEU A 14 9.69 -18.63 26.14
C LEU A 14 10.51 -17.33 26.12
N LYS A 15 9.89 -16.17 25.93
CA LYS A 15 10.55 -14.87 26.07
C LYS A 15 11.15 -14.69 27.47
N LYS A 16 10.40 -15.08 28.51
CA LYS A 16 10.86 -15.02 29.89
C LYS A 16 12.07 -15.95 30.12
N GLN A 17 12.02 -17.19 29.59
CA GLN A 17 13.14 -18.12 29.66
C GLN A 17 14.37 -17.56 28.91
N ALA A 18 14.23 -16.94 27.76
CA ALA A 18 15.34 -16.34 27.04
C ALA A 18 15.97 -15.18 27.85
N LYS A 19 15.15 -14.35 28.51
CA LYS A 19 15.65 -13.29 29.42
C LYS A 19 16.35 -13.88 30.66
N GLU A 20 15.87 -14.97 31.21
CA GLU A 20 16.52 -15.68 32.33
C GLU A 20 17.83 -16.31 31.89
N LEU A 21 17.87 -16.93 30.70
CA LEU A 21 19.08 -17.49 30.13
C LEU A 21 20.13 -16.39 29.88
N LEU A 22 19.75 -15.26 29.34
CA LEU A 22 20.63 -14.09 29.15
C LEU A 22 21.29 -13.67 30.47
N ARG A 23 20.52 -13.63 31.59
CA ARG A 23 21.06 -13.27 32.91
C ARG A 23 22.09 -14.25 33.42
N SER A 24 22.03 -15.50 32.97
CA SER A 24 22.99 -16.55 33.33
C SER A 24 24.24 -16.57 32.44
N MET A 25 24.19 -15.94 31.29
CA MET A 25 25.31 -15.81 30.35
C MET A 25 26.29 -14.74 30.86
N ARG A 26 27.57 -15.06 30.87
CA ARG A 26 28.63 -14.13 31.32
C ARG A 26 28.84 -12.97 30.39
N GLN A 27 28.56 -13.15 29.09
CA GLN A 27 28.52 -12.16 28.02
C GLN A 27 27.55 -12.68 26.94
N GLY A 28 26.70 -11.83 26.38
CA GLY A 28 25.76 -12.20 25.32
C GLY A 28 24.68 -11.16 25.15
N LYS A 29 24.07 -11.16 23.99
CA LYS A 29 22.88 -10.36 23.67
C LYS A 29 21.63 -11.23 23.83
N LEU A 30 20.46 -10.60 23.87
CA LEU A 30 19.18 -11.32 23.93
C LEU A 30 19.02 -12.29 22.74
N ALA A 31 19.49 -11.90 21.54
CA ALA A 31 19.51 -12.77 20.37
C ALA A 31 20.32 -14.06 20.58
N ASP A 32 21.46 -14.02 21.29
CA ASP A 32 22.27 -15.20 21.59
C ASP A 32 21.50 -16.16 22.53
N ALA A 33 20.83 -15.60 23.53
CA ALA A 33 20.01 -16.38 24.46
C ALA A 33 18.78 -17.00 23.75
N GLN A 34 18.14 -16.24 22.86
CA GLN A 34 17.03 -16.73 22.06
C GLN A 34 17.46 -17.84 21.10
N HIS A 35 18.59 -17.67 20.42
CA HIS A 35 19.15 -18.70 19.53
C HIS A 35 19.53 -19.99 20.33
N THR A 36 20.16 -19.81 21.45
CA THR A 36 20.52 -20.96 22.35
C THR A 36 19.28 -21.71 22.81
N LEU A 37 18.24 -20.96 23.25
CA LEU A 37 16.98 -21.55 23.69
C LEU A 37 16.24 -22.25 22.55
N ALA A 38 16.22 -21.66 21.33
CA ALA A 38 15.65 -22.32 20.16
C ALA A 38 16.31 -23.66 19.86
N ASN A 39 17.65 -23.71 19.90
CA ASN A 39 18.42 -24.95 19.70
C ASN A 39 18.15 -25.99 20.79
N GLU A 40 17.96 -25.59 22.04
CA GLU A 40 17.57 -26.48 23.12
C GLU A 40 16.23 -27.18 22.88
N TYR A 41 15.28 -26.47 22.25
CA TYR A 41 13.99 -27.01 21.83
C TYR A 41 14.01 -27.72 20.46
N GLY A 42 15.19 -27.81 19.80
CA GLY A 42 15.35 -28.50 18.52
C GLY A 42 15.05 -27.66 17.28
N PHE A 43 14.94 -26.36 17.43
CA PHE A 43 14.71 -25.46 16.33
C PHE A 43 16.00 -24.72 15.93
N ALA A 44 16.23 -24.58 14.61
CA ALA A 44 17.43 -23.94 14.09
C ALA A 44 17.50 -22.42 14.40
N THR A 45 16.35 -21.78 14.59
CA THR A 45 16.27 -20.33 14.89
C THR A 45 15.14 -20.04 15.87
N TRP A 46 15.25 -18.88 16.57
CA TRP A 46 14.19 -18.37 17.43
C TRP A 46 12.88 -18.11 16.66
N ALA A 47 12.99 -17.61 15.43
CA ALA A 47 11.82 -17.38 14.58
C ALA A 47 11.06 -18.70 14.29
N LYS A 48 11.77 -19.80 14.02
CA LYS A 48 11.14 -21.11 13.81
C LYS A 48 10.50 -21.65 15.08
N LEU A 49 11.13 -21.47 16.25
CA LEU A 49 10.52 -21.83 17.53
C LEU A 49 9.28 -20.95 17.80
N LYS A 50 9.37 -19.64 17.58
CA LYS A 50 8.24 -18.70 17.72
C LYS A 50 7.05 -19.15 16.85
N LEU A 51 7.28 -19.35 15.57
CA LEU A 51 6.25 -19.80 14.62
C LEU A 51 5.60 -21.12 15.04
N HIS A 52 6.41 -22.07 15.49
CA HIS A 52 5.90 -23.38 15.95
C HIS A 52 5.00 -23.24 17.20
N VAL A 53 5.46 -22.45 18.20
CA VAL A 53 4.69 -22.25 19.43
C VAL A 53 3.43 -21.39 19.18
N GLN A 54 3.52 -20.39 18.33
CA GLN A 54 2.36 -19.62 17.89
C GLN A 54 1.34 -20.52 17.17
N ALA A 55 1.82 -21.41 16.29
CA ALA A 55 0.95 -22.37 15.60
C ALA A 55 0.21 -23.33 16.55
N LEU A 56 0.85 -23.75 17.64
CA LEU A 56 0.22 -24.59 18.67
C LEU A 56 -0.78 -23.84 19.54
N GLY A 57 -0.65 -22.51 19.66
CA GLY A 57 -1.55 -21.65 20.43
C GLY A 57 -2.65 -20.98 19.60
N LEU A 58 -2.69 -21.20 18.26
CA LEU A 58 -3.69 -20.60 17.39
C LEU A 58 -5.09 -21.14 17.69
N SER A 59 -6.06 -20.24 17.72
CA SER A 59 -7.47 -20.64 17.61
C SER A 59 -7.70 -21.37 16.28
N PRO A 60 -8.76 -22.18 16.16
CA PRO A 60 -9.08 -22.85 14.89
C PRO A 60 -9.17 -21.90 13.69
N ALA A 61 -9.74 -20.68 13.87
CA ALA A 61 -9.84 -19.68 12.82
C ALA A 61 -8.47 -19.10 12.40
N GLU A 62 -7.58 -18.85 13.35
CA GLU A 62 -6.20 -18.42 13.07
C GLU A 62 -5.40 -19.51 12.37
N ALA A 63 -5.59 -20.78 12.77
CA ALA A 63 -4.95 -21.92 12.13
C ALA A 63 -5.44 -22.08 10.67
N LEU A 64 -6.73 -21.88 10.42
CA LEU A 64 -7.30 -21.85 9.06
C LEU A 64 -6.69 -20.72 8.24
N LYS A 65 -6.64 -19.48 8.79
CA LYS A 65 -5.99 -18.34 8.14
C LYS A 65 -4.54 -18.67 7.76
N ALA A 66 -3.75 -19.19 8.70
CA ALA A 66 -2.36 -19.54 8.45
C ALA A 66 -2.22 -20.57 7.30
N ALA A 67 -3.04 -21.64 7.31
CA ALA A 67 -3.00 -22.67 6.29
C ALA A 67 -3.38 -22.13 4.90
N VAL A 68 -4.39 -21.23 4.82
CA VAL A 68 -4.77 -20.54 3.57
C VAL A 68 -3.64 -19.62 3.09
N CYS A 69 -3.01 -18.87 4.00
CA CYS A 69 -1.88 -17.99 3.66
C CYS A 69 -0.64 -18.74 3.15
N ASP A 70 -0.43 -19.96 3.65
CA ASP A 70 0.67 -20.84 3.25
C ASP A 70 0.39 -21.62 1.96
N ASN A 71 -0.81 -21.50 1.38
CA ASN A 71 -1.31 -22.30 0.24
C ASN A 71 -1.25 -23.80 0.53
N ASP A 72 -1.52 -24.20 1.77
CA ASP A 72 -1.43 -25.58 2.24
C ASP A 72 -2.85 -26.20 2.35
N ALA A 73 -3.36 -26.70 1.23
CA ALA A 73 -4.68 -27.33 1.14
C ALA A 73 -4.83 -28.57 2.07
N ALA A 74 -3.74 -29.31 2.32
CA ALA A 74 -3.77 -30.46 3.21
C ALA A 74 -3.98 -30.00 4.66
N ARG A 75 -3.28 -28.95 5.08
CA ARG A 75 -3.44 -28.36 6.41
C ARG A 75 -4.81 -27.68 6.57
N VAL A 76 -5.34 -27.04 5.53
CA VAL A 76 -6.73 -26.52 5.53
C VAL A 76 -7.72 -27.63 5.82
N LEU A 77 -7.60 -28.78 5.12
CA LEU A 77 -8.46 -29.93 5.35
C LEU A 77 -8.32 -30.46 6.79
N GLU A 78 -7.09 -30.63 7.29
CA GLU A 78 -6.81 -31.09 8.64
C GLU A 78 -7.45 -30.17 9.71
N VAL A 79 -7.34 -28.85 9.55
CA VAL A 79 -7.95 -27.87 10.48
C VAL A 79 -9.46 -28.00 10.47
N LEU A 80 -10.10 -28.12 9.29
CA LEU A 80 -11.54 -28.27 9.15
C LEU A 80 -12.08 -29.63 9.68
N GLU A 81 -11.25 -30.68 9.67
CA GLU A 81 -11.58 -31.98 10.26
C GLU A 81 -11.47 -31.96 11.78
N ARG A 82 -10.46 -31.29 12.32
CA ARG A 82 -10.26 -31.16 13.78
C ARG A 82 -11.24 -30.20 14.45
N SER A 83 -11.75 -29.23 13.69
CA SER A 83 -12.65 -28.19 14.19
C SER A 83 -13.91 -28.09 13.33
N PRO A 84 -14.86 -29.05 13.48
CA PRO A 84 -16.06 -29.12 12.64
C PRO A 84 -16.95 -27.87 12.74
N GLU A 85 -16.88 -27.11 13.85
CA GLU A 85 -17.59 -25.85 14.06
C GLU A 85 -17.20 -24.78 13.03
N LEU A 86 -15.97 -24.81 12.49
CA LEU A 86 -15.54 -23.90 11.44
C LEU A 86 -16.33 -24.07 10.15
N ARG A 87 -16.84 -25.28 9.87
CA ARG A 87 -17.64 -25.50 8.64
C ARG A 87 -18.95 -24.72 8.65
N ALA A 88 -19.56 -24.54 9.81
CA ALA A 88 -20.75 -23.71 9.96
C ALA A 88 -20.45 -22.21 9.83
N ARG A 89 -19.18 -21.82 9.93
CA ARG A 89 -18.68 -20.46 9.91
C ARG A 89 -17.63 -20.24 8.82
N ILE A 90 -17.60 -21.11 7.79
CA ILE A 90 -16.57 -21.12 6.75
C ILE A 90 -16.53 -19.83 5.93
N ASP A 91 -17.64 -19.10 5.88
CA ASP A 91 -17.80 -17.83 5.19
C ASP A 91 -17.60 -16.60 6.09
N ASP A 92 -17.27 -16.82 7.38
CA ASP A 92 -16.91 -15.70 8.27
C ASP A 92 -15.57 -15.08 7.86
N PRO A 93 -15.36 -13.77 8.10
CA PRO A 93 -14.06 -13.13 7.90
C PRO A 93 -12.94 -13.82 8.69
N LEU A 94 -11.79 -13.96 8.06
CA LEU A 94 -10.59 -14.45 8.73
C LEU A 94 -10.10 -13.43 9.77
N PRO A 95 -9.63 -13.89 10.94
CA PRO A 95 -9.16 -13.00 12.02
C PRO A 95 -8.03 -12.09 11.52
N ASP A 96 -8.11 -10.79 11.82
CA ASP A 96 -7.09 -9.80 11.46
C ASP A 96 -6.62 -9.91 9.99
N TYR A 97 -7.56 -10.18 9.09
CA TYR A 97 -7.30 -10.26 7.66
C TYR A 97 -8.04 -9.12 6.95
N GLY A 98 -7.30 -8.32 6.17
CA GLY A 98 -7.81 -7.09 5.59
C GLY A 98 -9.11 -7.25 4.78
N PHE A 99 -9.88 -6.17 4.68
CA PHE A 99 -11.12 -6.09 3.88
C PHE A 99 -12.24 -7.06 4.27
N GLY A 100 -12.21 -7.62 5.48
CA GLY A 100 -13.20 -8.63 5.92
C GLY A 100 -13.23 -9.86 5.01
N GLN A 101 -12.07 -10.29 4.52
CA GLN A 101 -11.94 -11.42 3.62
C GLN A 101 -12.16 -12.74 4.35
N HIS A 102 -12.96 -13.62 3.74
CA HIS A 102 -13.13 -15.01 4.17
C HIS A 102 -12.12 -15.95 3.48
N ALA A 103 -12.01 -17.17 3.97
CA ALA A 103 -10.99 -18.14 3.51
C ALA A 103 -11.03 -18.40 1.99
N LEU A 104 -12.22 -18.56 1.41
CA LEU A 104 -12.36 -18.82 -0.03
C LEU A 104 -11.87 -17.64 -0.88
N PHE A 105 -12.20 -16.40 -0.51
CA PHE A 105 -11.74 -15.22 -1.23
C PHE A 105 -10.22 -15.11 -1.16
N ALA A 106 -9.62 -15.32 0.02
CA ALA A 106 -8.18 -15.30 0.21
C ALA A 106 -7.45 -16.37 -0.64
N ALA A 107 -8.02 -17.57 -0.76
CA ALA A 107 -7.49 -18.63 -1.61
C ALA A 107 -7.60 -18.28 -3.11
N VAL A 108 -8.68 -17.61 -3.54
CA VAL A 108 -8.85 -17.14 -4.92
C VAL A 108 -7.81 -16.09 -5.28
N GLN A 109 -7.55 -15.12 -4.41
CA GLN A 109 -6.50 -14.12 -4.62
C GLN A 109 -5.09 -14.74 -4.74
N ARG A 110 -4.87 -15.89 -4.13
CA ARG A 110 -3.62 -16.65 -4.22
C ARG A 110 -3.58 -17.61 -5.42
N SER A 111 -4.68 -17.70 -6.17
CA SER A 111 -4.84 -18.66 -7.27
C SER A 111 -4.61 -20.13 -6.83
N ASP A 112 -4.87 -20.43 -5.56
CA ASP A 112 -4.68 -21.76 -4.98
C ASP A 112 -5.90 -22.66 -5.21
N ARG A 113 -5.92 -23.32 -6.38
CA ARG A 113 -7.01 -24.20 -6.81
C ARG A 113 -7.28 -25.34 -5.83
N ALA A 114 -6.23 -25.88 -5.20
CA ALA A 114 -6.38 -27.00 -4.29
C ALA A 114 -7.10 -26.57 -3.00
N THR A 115 -6.72 -25.44 -2.43
CA THR A 115 -7.39 -24.86 -1.25
C THR A 115 -8.82 -24.43 -1.58
N ILE A 116 -9.09 -23.82 -2.75
CA ILE A 116 -10.44 -23.48 -3.21
C ILE A 116 -11.33 -24.74 -3.23
N ASP A 117 -10.85 -25.85 -3.80
CA ASP A 117 -11.61 -27.09 -3.87
C ASP A 117 -11.90 -27.71 -2.48
N VAL A 118 -10.95 -27.59 -1.55
CA VAL A 118 -11.16 -28.04 -0.17
C VAL A 118 -12.24 -27.19 0.53
N LEU A 119 -12.17 -25.87 0.41
CA LEU A 119 -13.12 -24.94 1.03
C LEU A 119 -14.54 -25.09 0.47
N LEU A 120 -14.68 -25.23 -0.86
CA LEU A 120 -15.98 -25.47 -1.50
C LEU A 120 -16.60 -26.79 -1.05
N ARG A 121 -15.81 -27.88 -0.96
CA ARG A 121 -16.28 -29.15 -0.40
C ARG A 121 -16.65 -29.05 1.08
N ALA A 122 -16.07 -28.15 1.82
CA ALA A 122 -16.41 -27.88 3.21
C ALA A 122 -17.68 -27.03 3.36
N GLY A 123 -18.25 -26.50 2.25
CA GLY A 123 -19.50 -25.76 2.23
C GLY A 123 -19.34 -24.25 2.07
N ALA A 124 -18.15 -23.75 1.73
CA ALA A 124 -17.95 -22.32 1.45
C ALA A 124 -18.82 -21.85 0.28
N ASN A 125 -19.45 -20.69 0.45
CA ASN A 125 -20.32 -20.09 -0.57
C ASN A 125 -19.51 -19.26 -1.56
N ILE A 126 -19.38 -19.72 -2.80
CA ILE A 126 -18.64 -19.04 -3.85
C ILE A 126 -19.21 -17.66 -4.23
N GLN A 127 -20.47 -17.36 -3.88
CA GLN A 127 -21.11 -16.05 -4.08
C GLN A 127 -20.90 -15.11 -2.89
N ARG A 128 -20.30 -15.58 -1.79
CA ARG A 128 -20.06 -14.73 -0.63
C ARG A 128 -19.14 -13.58 -0.98
N ARG A 129 -19.54 -12.35 -0.64
CA ARG A 129 -18.70 -11.15 -0.77
C ARG A 129 -17.96 -10.89 0.54
N THR A 130 -16.82 -10.20 0.47
CA THR A 130 -16.06 -9.77 1.65
C THR A 130 -16.88 -8.77 2.49
N GLU A 131 -16.57 -8.66 3.78
CA GLU A 131 -17.25 -7.73 4.70
C GLU A 131 -16.45 -6.41 4.81
N TRP A 132 -16.27 -5.73 3.68
CA TRP A 132 -15.61 -4.42 3.65
C TRP A 132 -16.63 -3.30 3.89
N TRP A 133 -16.25 -2.31 4.71
CA TRP A 133 -17.15 -1.23 5.12
C TRP A 133 -17.70 -0.40 3.95
N ALA A 134 -16.91 -0.23 2.90
CA ALA A 134 -17.26 0.57 1.73
C ALA A 134 -18.02 -0.23 0.65
N GLY A 135 -18.05 -1.56 0.76
CA GLY A 135 -18.65 -2.48 -0.19
C GLY A 135 -17.78 -3.72 -0.40
N GLY A 136 -18.38 -4.89 -0.29
CA GLY A 136 -17.64 -6.16 -0.36
C GLY A 136 -17.26 -6.56 -1.78
N PHE A 137 -16.16 -7.29 -1.90
CA PHE A 137 -15.65 -7.87 -3.15
C PHE A 137 -16.15 -9.30 -3.33
N GLY A 138 -16.56 -9.63 -4.56
CA GLY A 138 -16.85 -11.02 -4.97
C GLY A 138 -15.60 -11.69 -5.52
N VAL A 139 -15.59 -13.03 -5.57
CA VAL A 139 -14.43 -13.81 -6.05
C VAL A 139 -14.01 -13.50 -7.49
N LEU A 140 -14.93 -12.98 -8.32
CA LEU A 140 -14.64 -12.59 -9.71
C LEU A 140 -14.26 -11.11 -9.87
N ASP A 141 -14.36 -10.29 -8.80
CA ASP A 141 -14.03 -8.86 -8.88
C ASP A 141 -12.51 -8.63 -8.95
N ASP A 142 -11.72 -9.56 -8.38
CA ASP A 142 -10.27 -9.40 -8.23
C ASP A 142 -9.48 -10.72 -8.43
N CYS A 143 -10.02 -11.71 -9.13
CA CYS A 143 -9.29 -12.95 -9.43
C CYS A 143 -8.30 -12.76 -10.57
N ASP A 144 -7.22 -13.55 -10.55
CA ASP A 144 -6.37 -13.70 -11.72
C ASP A 144 -7.21 -14.15 -12.93
N PRO A 145 -7.06 -13.55 -14.13
CA PRO A 145 -7.84 -13.94 -15.31
C PRO A 145 -7.78 -15.43 -15.67
N SER A 146 -6.67 -16.11 -15.35
CA SER A 146 -6.50 -17.55 -15.56
C SER A 146 -7.37 -18.43 -14.65
N MET A 147 -7.96 -17.82 -13.60
CA MET A 147 -8.85 -18.49 -12.66
C MET A 147 -10.32 -18.46 -13.10
N LEU A 148 -10.67 -17.64 -14.11
CA LEU A 148 -12.05 -17.40 -14.49
C LEU A 148 -12.82 -18.69 -14.79
N GLU A 149 -12.37 -19.49 -15.76
CA GLU A 149 -13.04 -20.75 -16.13
C GLU A 149 -13.14 -21.70 -14.93
N PHE A 150 -12.06 -21.82 -14.16
CA PHE A 150 -12.02 -22.65 -12.97
C PHE A 150 -13.08 -22.26 -11.93
N LEU A 151 -13.33 -20.96 -11.73
CA LEU A 151 -14.33 -20.45 -10.79
C LEU A 151 -15.75 -20.58 -11.34
N LEU A 152 -15.95 -20.31 -12.64
CA LEU A 152 -17.24 -20.48 -13.32
C LEU A 152 -17.71 -21.95 -13.29
N ASP A 153 -16.81 -22.92 -13.54
CA ASP A 153 -17.09 -24.35 -13.45
C ASP A 153 -17.53 -24.78 -12.03
N ARG A 154 -17.17 -24.01 -11.01
CA ARG A 154 -17.54 -24.22 -9.61
C ARG A 154 -18.76 -23.41 -9.18
N GLY A 155 -19.42 -22.78 -10.14
CA GLY A 155 -20.68 -22.08 -9.92
C GLY A 155 -20.56 -20.61 -9.57
N ALA A 156 -19.38 -19.97 -9.71
CA ALA A 156 -19.30 -18.51 -9.57
C ALA A 156 -20.18 -17.83 -10.64
N LEU A 157 -20.90 -16.78 -10.24
CA LEU A 157 -21.80 -16.06 -11.14
C LEU A 157 -21.22 -14.72 -11.52
N LEU A 158 -21.21 -14.42 -12.81
CA LEU A 158 -20.86 -13.11 -13.33
C LEU A 158 -21.96 -12.09 -12.97
N ASP A 159 -21.57 -11.05 -12.24
CA ASP A 159 -22.37 -9.84 -12.05
C ASP A 159 -21.93 -8.73 -13.00
N ALA A 160 -22.52 -7.53 -12.87
CA ALA A 160 -22.20 -6.40 -13.74
C ALA A 160 -20.75 -5.88 -13.54
N HIS A 161 -20.19 -5.97 -12.34
CA HIS A 161 -18.83 -5.56 -12.04
C HIS A 161 -17.80 -6.49 -12.69
N SER A 162 -17.91 -7.79 -12.42
CA SER A 162 -17.04 -8.80 -13.00
C SER A 162 -17.16 -8.88 -14.53
N ALA A 163 -18.38 -8.77 -15.08
CA ALA A 163 -18.60 -8.71 -16.53
C ALA A 163 -17.95 -7.48 -17.17
N SER A 164 -18.01 -6.31 -16.50
CA SER A 164 -17.34 -5.08 -16.94
C SER A 164 -15.82 -5.23 -16.93
N ARG A 165 -15.26 -5.78 -15.83
CA ARG A 165 -13.84 -6.03 -15.67
C ARG A 165 -13.28 -6.97 -16.74
N LEU A 166 -14.04 -7.99 -17.08
CA LEU A 166 -13.65 -9.01 -18.06
C LEU A 166 -13.98 -8.62 -19.51
N GLY A 167 -14.58 -7.46 -19.76
CA GLY A 167 -14.93 -7.01 -21.10
C GLY A 167 -16.07 -7.80 -21.75
N MET A 168 -16.94 -8.41 -20.94
CA MET A 168 -18.00 -9.32 -21.38
C MET A 168 -19.29 -8.56 -21.70
N THR A 169 -19.28 -7.72 -22.75
CA THR A 169 -20.42 -6.89 -23.15
C THR A 169 -21.69 -7.70 -23.39
N ALA A 170 -21.59 -8.90 -23.98
CA ALA A 170 -22.73 -9.78 -24.19
C ALA A 170 -23.41 -10.14 -22.84
N LYS A 171 -22.62 -10.48 -21.82
CA LYS A 171 -23.14 -10.77 -20.48
C LYS A 171 -23.77 -9.55 -19.83
N LEU A 172 -23.17 -8.38 -19.99
CA LEU A 172 -23.75 -7.12 -19.51
C LEU A 172 -25.12 -6.85 -20.15
N ARG A 173 -25.28 -7.12 -21.46
CA ARG A 173 -26.59 -6.98 -22.13
C ARG A 173 -27.67 -7.86 -21.51
N GLU A 174 -27.33 -9.11 -21.17
CA GLU A 174 -28.25 -10.02 -20.48
C GLU A 174 -28.64 -9.49 -19.08
N LEU A 175 -27.64 -9.03 -18.30
CA LEU A 175 -27.84 -8.52 -16.95
C LEU A 175 -28.70 -7.26 -16.94
N VAL A 176 -28.41 -6.28 -17.81
CA VAL A 176 -29.17 -5.03 -17.94
C VAL A 176 -30.58 -5.29 -18.49
N ALA A 177 -30.77 -6.26 -19.37
CA ALA A 177 -32.09 -6.64 -19.85
C ALA A 177 -32.96 -7.28 -18.77
N ALA A 178 -32.33 -7.99 -17.82
CA ALA A 178 -33.02 -8.59 -16.67
C ALA A 178 -33.31 -7.55 -15.57
N ASP A 179 -32.38 -6.64 -15.32
CA ASP A 179 -32.49 -5.56 -14.35
C ASP A 179 -31.69 -4.32 -14.84
N PRO A 180 -32.38 -3.27 -15.35
CA PRO A 180 -31.70 -2.07 -15.82
C PRO A 180 -30.89 -1.33 -14.73
N ASP A 181 -31.24 -1.48 -13.46
CA ASP A 181 -30.58 -0.76 -12.36
C ASP A 181 -29.20 -1.32 -12.02
N VAL A 182 -28.82 -2.47 -12.59
CA VAL A 182 -27.46 -3.05 -12.35
C VAL A 182 -26.33 -2.14 -12.78
N VAL A 183 -26.55 -1.18 -13.69
CA VAL A 183 -25.53 -0.19 -14.11
C VAL A 183 -25.14 0.77 -12.97
N HIS A 184 -25.98 0.89 -11.96
CA HIS A 184 -25.79 1.71 -10.75
C HIS A 184 -25.38 0.87 -9.54
N ALA A 185 -25.33 -0.46 -9.66
CA ALA A 185 -25.00 -1.35 -8.56
C ALA A 185 -23.66 -0.99 -7.91
N ARG A 186 -23.58 -1.10 -6.57
CA ARG A 186 -22.36 -0.84 -5.81
C ARG A 186 -21.68 -2.16 -5.45
N GLY A 187 -20.44 -2.32 -5.85
CA GLY A 187 -19.57 -3.48 -5.59
C GLY A 187 -18.49 -3.20 -4.57
N GLY A 188 -17.34 -3.84 -4.72
CA GLY A 188 -16.16 -3.59 -3.88
C GLY A 188 -15.80 -2.10 -3.87
N ASP A 189 -15.38 -1.58 -2.70
CA ASP A 189 -15.13 -0.15 -2.45
C ASP A 189 -16.32 0.78 -2.75
N GLY A 190 -17.52 0.23 -2.98
CA GLY A 190 -18.68 0.99 -3.43
C GLY A 190 -18.57 1.46 -4.88
N GLN A 191 -17.75 0.84 -5.68
CA GLN A 191 -17.56 1.11 -7.11
C GLN A 191 -18.79 0.70 -7.91
N THR A 192 -19.07 1.43 -9.01
CA THR A 192 -20.09 1.02 -10.00
C THR A 192 -19.46 0.15 -11.10
N PRO A 193 -20.26 -0.55 -11.92
CA PRO A 193 -19.73 -1.30 -13.06
C PRO A 193 -18.84 -0.48 -14.00
N LEU A 194 -19.09 0.84 -14.14
CA LEU A 194 -18.26 1.73 -14.97
C LEU A 194 -16.84 1.89 -14.43
N HIS A 195 -16.61 1.83 -13.10
CA HIS A 195 -15.25 1.81 -12.53
C HIS A 195 -14.45 0.59 -12.97
N PHE A 196 -15.13 -0.52 -13.23
CA PHE A 196 -14.54 -1.78 -13.68
C PHE A 196 -14.42 -1.89 -15.20
N ALA A 197 -14.97 -0.96 -15.98
CA ALA A 197 -14.94 -1.06 -17.44
C ALA A 197 -13.51 -1.24 -17.97
N SER A 198 -13.26 -2.38 -18.66
CA SER A 198 -11.96 -2.74 -19.18
C SER A 198 -11.80 -2.45 -20.67
N THR A 199 -12.88 -2.07 -21.35
CA THR A 199 -12.91 -1.72 -22.78
C THR A 199 -13.83 -0.54 -23.05
N VAL A 200 -13.55 0.18 -24.14
CA VAL A 200 -14.41 1.28 -24.61
C VAL A 200 -15.84 0.78 -24.90
N GLU A 201 -15.98 -0.42 -25.47
CA GLU A 201 -17.31 -1.01 -25.75
C GLU A 201 -18.15 -1.18 -24.48
N VAL A 202 -17.52 -1.66 -23.39
CA VAL A 202 -18.20 -1.78 -22.09
C VAL A 202 -18.60 -0.42 -21.54
N ALA A 203 -17.69 0.55 -21.58
CA ALA A 203 -17.99 1.91 -21.09
C ALA A 203 -19.12 2.57 -21.91
N GLU A 204 -19.07 2.44 -23.24
CA GLU A 204 -20.11 2.92 -24.13
C GLU A 204 -21.46 2.30 -23.83
N PHE A 205 -21.49 0.98 -23.66
CA PHE A 205 -22.72 0.25 -23.33
C PHE A 205 -23.31 0.70 -21.98
N LEU A 206 -22.47 0.81 -20.94
CA LEU A 206 -22.93 1.24 -19.61
C LEU A 206 -23.47 2.67 -19.63
N LEU A 207 -22.77 3.61 -20.29
CA LEU A 207 -23.23 5.00 -20.43
C LEU A 207 -24.53 5.10 -21.24
N ALA A 208 -24.68 4.30 -22.30
CA ALA A 208 -25.92 4.25 -23.11
C ALA A 208 -27.11 3.72 -22.30
N ASN A 209 -26.88 2.97 -21.24
CA ASN A 209 -27.89 2.46 -20.33
C ASN A 209 -28.00 3.25 -19.02
N GLY A 210 -27.47 4.48 -18.96
CA GLY A 210 -27.71 5.41 -17.87
C GLY A 210 -26.66 5.40 -16.74
N ALA A 211 -25.52 4.70 -16.90
CA ALA A 211 -24.46 4.77 -15.90
C ALA A 211 -23.97 6.22 -15.71
N GLU A 212 -23.80 6.65 -14.47
CA GLU A 212 -23.28 7.97 -14.14
C GLU A 212 -21.77 8.03 -14.43
N ILE A 213 -21.37 8.91 -15.37
CA ILE A 213 -19.99 9.03 -15.85
C ILE A 213 -19.00 9.42 -14.74
N ASP A 214 -19.44 10.25 -13.80
CA ASP A 214 -18.65 10.76 -12.67
C ASP A 214 -19.13 10.20 -11.32
N ALA A 215 -19.76 9.03 -11.31
CA ALA A 215 -20.11 8.33 -10.07
C ALA A 215 -18.85 8.19 -9.20
N ARG A 216 -18.95 8.56 -7.93
CA ARG A 216 -17.83 8.35 -7.00
C ARG A 216 -18.02 7.06 -6.24
N ASP A 217 -16.97 6.28 -6.09
CA ASP A 217 -16.91 5.15 -5.17
C ASP A 217 -16.94 5.62 -3.72
N VAL A 218 -17.03 4.69 -2.78
CA VAL A 218 -17.18 4.99 -1.35
C VAL A 218 -15.83 5.09 -0.65
N ASP A 219 -14.89 4.20 -0.97
CA ASP A 219 -13.60 4.14 -0.25
C ASP A 219 -12.60 5.19 -0.73
N HIS A 220 -12.53 5.44 -2.04
CA HIS A 220 -11.57 6.39 -2.61
C HIS A 220 -12.21 7.72 -3.02
N GLU A 221 -13.54 7.83 -2.94
CA GLU A 221 -14.33 8.99 -3.37
C GLU A 221 -13.95 9.49 -4.78
N SER A 222 -13.54 8.56 -5.63
CA SER A 222 -12.95 8.81 -6.95
C SER A 222 -13.89 8.39 -8.08
N THR A 223 -13.72 8.99 -9.25
CA THR A 223 -14.54 8.71 -10.43
C THR A 223 -13.98 7.55 -11.25
N PRO A 224 -14.79 6.92 -12.14
CA PRO A 224 -14.31 5.85 -13.02
C PRO A 224 -13.03 6.20 -13.80
N ALA A 225 -12.98 7.44 -14.37
CA ALA A 225 -11.81 7.85 -15.15
C ALA A 225 -10.51 7.92 -14.33
N GLN A 226 -10.59 8.26 -13.04
CA GLN A 226 -9.44 8.32 -12.15
C GLN A 226 -8.81 6.94 -11.89
N TYR A 227 -9.57 5.85 -11.99
CA TYR A 227 -9.10 4.47 -11.85
C TYR A 227 -8.39 3.90 -13.09
N MET A 228 -8.31 4.66 -14.20
CA MET A 228 -7.93 4.13 -15.51
C MET A 228 -6.65 4.77 -16.06
N LEU A 229 -5.79 5.33 -15.20
CA LEU A 229 -4.64 6.11 -15.66
C LEU A 229 -3.36 5.31 -15.76
N ARG A 230 -3.20 4.26 -14.96
CA ARG A 230 -1.95 3.50 -14.89
C ARG A 230 -1.74 2.65 -16.13
N VAL A 231 -0.52 2.69 -16.70
CA VAL A 231 -0.12 1.94 -17.90
C VAL A 231 0.35 0.52 -17.56
N GLU A 232 0.89 0.30 -16.36
CA GLU A 232 1.35 -1.02 -15.95
C GLU A 232 0.17 -1.97 -15.75
N GLN A 233 0.30 -3.21 -16.29
CA GLN A 233 -0.67 -4.26 -16.03
C GLN A 233 -0.75 -4.54 -14.53
N LYS A 234 -1.83 -4.11 -13.90
CA LYS A 234 -2.18 -4.59 -12.58
C LYS A 234 -2.56 -6.07 -12.69
N ARG A 235 -2.17 -6.86 -11.71
CA ARG A 235 -2.46 -8.30 -11.59
C ARG A 235 -3.91 -8.67 -11.92
N HIS A 236 -4.84 -7.73 -11.72
CA HIS A 236 -6.28 -7.94 -11.75
C HIS A 236 -6.99 -7.40 -12.99
N TYR A 237 -6.30 -6.62 -13.84
CA TYR A 237 -6.86 -6.13 -15.08
C TYR A 237 -6.11 -6.72 -16.28
N PRO A 238 -6.84 -7.23 -17.28
CA PRO A 238 -6.24 -7.91 -18.41
C PRO A 238 -5.48 -6.98 -19.36
N ARG A 239 -5.63 -5.66 -19.22
CA ARG A 239 -5.01 -4.64 -20.08
C ARG A 239 -5.00 -3.26 -19.42
N ASP A 240 -4.19 -2.36 -19.97
CA ASP A 240 -4.24 -0.93 -19.79
C ASP A 240 -5.62 -0.38 -20.17
N ARG A 241 -6.12 0.59 -19.39
CA ARG A 241 -7.45 1.18 -19.55
C ARG A 241 -7.42 2.67 -19.91
N GLN A 242 -6.29 3.21 -20.31
CA GLN A 242 -6.21 4.62 -20.72
C GLN A 242 -7.06 4.94 -21.94
N ASP A 243 -7.31 4.00 -22.83
CA ASP A 243 -8.24 4.14 -23.95
C ASP A 243 -9.69 4.38 -23.46
N VAL A 244 -10.09 3.70 -22.38
CA VAL A 244 -11.38 3.90 -21.73
C VAL A 244 -11.42 5.28 -21.06
N ALA A 245 -10.38 5.68 -20.33
CA ALA A 245 -10.30 7.02 -19.76
C ALA A 245 -10.45 8.11 -20.84
N ARG A 246 -9.70 8.00 -21.95
CA ARG A 246 -9.81 8.92 -23.09
C ARG A 246 -11.22 8.95 -23.68
N TYR A 247 -11.87 7.79 -23.81
CA TYR A 247 -13.25 7.72 -24.24
C TYR A 247 -14.17 8.48 -23.28
N LEU A 248 -14.05 8.28 -21.96
CA LEU A 248 -14.83 9.01 -20.97
C LEU A 248 -14.62 10.53 -21.06
N LEU A 249 -13.38 10.98 -21.35
CA LEU A 249 -13.10 12.39 -21.64
C LEU A 249 -13.94 12.93 -22.82
N THR A 250 -14.03 12.17 -23.91
CA THR A 250 -14.87 12.57 -25.07
C THR A 250 -16.35 12.64 -24.73
N ARG A 251 -16.76 11.94 -23.68
CA ARG A 251 -18.14 11.92 -23.16
C ARG A 251 -18.39 12.97 -22.08
N GLY A 252 -17.37 13.78 -21.72
CA GLY A 252 -17.48 14.92 -20.83
C GLY A 252 -17.33 14.60 -19.35
N CYS A 253 -16.59 13.55 -18.97
CA CYS A 253 -16.26 13.31 -17.57
C CYS A 253 -15.44 14.46 -16.98
N ARG A 254 -15.47 14.59 -15.66
CA ARG A 254 -14.62 15.54 -14.92
C ARG A 254 -13.16 15.19 -15.06
N THR A 255 -12.34 16.22 -15.20
CA THR A 255 -10.89 16.09 -15.36
C THR A 255 -10.16 17.06 -14.46
N ASP A 256 -8.89 16.76 -14.19
CA ASP A 256 -7.94 17.64 -13.52
C ASP A 256 -6.59 17.61 -14.25
N ILE A 257 -5.64 18.43 -13.79
CA ILE A 257 -4.32 18.54 -14.43
C ILE A 257 -3.46 17.28 -14.23
N LEU A 258 -3.68 16.51 -13.15
CA LEU A 258 -2.97 15.24 -12.92
C LEU A 258 -3.42 14.17 -13.93
N MET A 259 -4.74 14.06 -14.15
CA MET A 259 -5.31 13.19 -15.17
C MET A 259 -4.81 13.59 -16.57
N ALA A 260 -4.83 14.88 -16.90
CA ALA A 260 -4.35 15.39 -18.17
C ALA A 260 -2.86 15.07 -18.40
N ALA A 261 -2.04 15.19 -17.34
CA ALA A 261 -0.63 14.87 -17.37
C ALA A 261 -0.39 13.35 -17.55
N ALA A 262 -1.15 12.50 -16.84
CA ALA A 262 -1.06 11.04 -16.95
C ALA A 262 -1.47 10.53 -18.34
N LEU A 263 -2.45 11.19 -18.97
CA LEU A 263 -2.89 10.85 -20.32
C LEU A 263 -2.03 11.49 -21.43
N GLY A 264 -1.10 12.38 -21.11
CA GLY A 264 -0.27 13.09 -22.10
C GLY A 264 -1.06 14.04 -23.00
N ASP A 265 -2.23 14.53 -22.54
CA ASP A 265 -3.10 15.40 -23.31
C ASP A 265 -2.67 16.87 -23.13
N VAL A 266 -1.82 17.35 -24.04
CA VAL A 266 -1.27 18.73 -24.04
C VAL A 266 -2.35 19.79 -24.07
N ASP A 267 -3.42 19.58 -24.85
CA ASP A 267 -4.50 20.56 -24.98
C ASP A 267 -5.37 20.58 -23.71
N LEU A 268 -5.58 19.45 -23.07
CA LEU A 268 -6.28 19.38 -21.79
C LEU A 268 -5.46 20.06 -20.68
N VAL A 269 -4.16 19.82 -20.62
CA VAL A 269 -3.26 20.52 -19.68
C VAL A 269 -3.34 22.03 -19.90
N ARG A 270 -3.26 22.49 -21.15
CA ARG A 270 -3.36 23.92 -21.49
C ARG A 270 -4.69 24.50 -21.03
N ARG A 271 -5.81 23.83 -21.30
CA ARG A 271 -7.13 24.26 -20.84
C ARG A 271 -7.22 24.40 -19.33
N HIS A 272 -6.66 23.44 -18.56
CA HIS A 272 -6.63 23.55 -17.10
C HIS A 272 -5.80 24.74 -16.63
N LEU A 273 -4.60 24.94 -17.18
CA LEU A 273 -3.72 26.05 -16.82
C LEU A 273 -4.30 27.42 -17.20
N ASP A 274 -5.01 27.52 -18.33
CA ASP A 274 -5.63 28.77 -18.78
C ASP A 274 -6.91 29.09 -17.98
N ALA A 275 -7.61 28.04 -17.47
CA ALA A 275 -8.77 28.22 -16.60
C ALA A 275 -8.38 28.58 -15.16
N ASP A 276 -7.35 27.96 -14.64
CA ASP A 276 -6.79 28.22 -13.31
C ASP A 276 -5.29 27.91 -13.30
N ALA A 277 -4.47 28.96 -13.38
CA ALA A 277 -3.02 28.81 -13.29
C ALA A 277 -2.55 28.20 -11.96
N GLY A 278 -3.34 28.27 -10.88
CA GLY A 278 -3.05 27.69 -9.59
C GLY A 278 -3.04 26.15 -9.60
N CYS A 279 -3.75 25.53 -10.55
CA CYS A 279 -3.82 24.09 -10.66
C CYS A 279 -2.45 23.41 -10.89
N ILE A 280 -1.43 24.15 -11.36
CA ILE A 280 -0.06 23.64 -11.51
C ILE A 280 0.57 23.17 -10.18
N ARG A 281 0.03 23.64 -9.05
CA ARG A 281 0.45 23.24 -7.69
C ARG A 281 -0.21 21.95 -7.22
N MET A 282 -1.17 21.46 -7.97
CA MET A 282 -1.92 20.25 -7.59
C MET A 282 -0.98 19.06 -7.41
N SER A 283 -1.19 18.36 -6.33
CA SER A 283 -0.50 17.11 -6.02
C SER A 283 -1.48 16.06 -5.50
N VAL A 284 -1.07 14.82 -5.53
CA VAL A 284 -1.85 13.70 -4.96
C VAL A 284 -1.77 13.77 -3.44
N SER A 285 -2.64 14.55 -2.81
CA SER A 285 -2.65 14.81 -1.38
C SER A 285 -4.07 15.11 -0.87
N GLU A 286 -4.28 15.01 0.44
CA GLU A 286 -5.57 15.37 1.05
C GLU A 286 -5.88 16.88 0.94
N GLU A 287 -4.90 17.73 0.74
CA GLU A 287 -5.11 19.16 0.46
C GLU A 287 -5.93 19.38 -0.81
N TRP A 288 -5.66 18.59 -1.87
CA TRP A 288 -6.32 18.70 -3.16
C TRP A 288 -7.49 17.73 -3.33
N PHE A 289 -7.42 16.60 -2.63
CA PHE A 289 -8.43 15.53 -2.63
C PHE A 289 -8.85 15.19 -1.20
N PRO A 290 -9.53 16.14 -0.49
CA PRO A 290 -9.91 15.93 0.90
C PRO A 290 -10.93 14.81 1.04
N LYS A 291 -10.75 13.96 2.03
CA LYS A 291 -11.71 12.92 2.39
C LYS A 291 -12.98 13.52 2.95
N ARG A 292 -14.13 13.04 2.51
CA ARG A 292 -15.44 13.35 3.09
C ARG A 292 -15.78 12.41 4.24
N ASP A 293 -15.48 11.13 4.06
CA ASP A 293 -15.55 10.11 5.10
C ASP A 293 -14.13 9.84 5.64
N GLN A 294 -13.92 9.98 6.94
CA GLN A 294 -12.60 9.76 7.56
C GLN A 294 -12.14 8.30 7.48
N ARG A 295 -13.05 7.36 7.24
CA ARG A 295 -12.73 5.94 7.02
C ARG A 295 -12.18 5.68 5.61
N ALA A 296 -12.41 6.59 4.67
CA ALA A 296 -11.99 6.46 3.28
C ALA A 296 -10.47 6.33 3.16
N GLY A 297 -10.00 5.51 2.23
CA GLY A 297 -8.59 5.30 1.92
C GLY A 297 -7.92 6.51 1.25
N GLY A 298 -8.71 7.56 0.90
CA GLY A 298 -8.24 8.72 0.15
C GLY A 298 -8.27 8.48 -1.37
N THR A 299 -8.00 9.53 -2.14
CA THR A 299 -8.11 9.47 -3.61
C THR A 299 -7.38 8.26 -4.22
N ILE A 300 -8.01 7.61 -5.20
CA ILE A 300 -7.38 6.49 -5.93
C ILE A 300 -6.06 6.88 -6.61
N TYR A 301 -5.82 8.16 -6.82
CA TYR A 301 -4.55 8.64 -7.38
C TYR A 301 -3.33 8.23 -6.57
N ILE A 302 -3.47 8.00 -5.25
CA ILE A 302 -2.38 7.45 -4.41
C ILE A 302 -1.87 6.13 -4.99
N TRP A 303 -2.77 5.30 -5.53
CA TRP A 303 -2.47 3.99 -6.10
C TRP A 303 -2.19 4.04 -7.60
N GLU A 304 -2.80 4.99 -8.33
CA GLU A 304 -2.66 5.13 -9.77
C GLU A 304 -1.42 5.95 -10.18
N LEU A 305 -1.15 7.03 -9.45
CA LEU A 305 -0.09 8.00 -9.78
C LEU A 305 1.05 8.01 -8.74
N GLY A 306 0.74 7.65 -7.51
CA GLY A 306 1.64 7.73 -6.35
C GLY A 306 1.32 8.91 -5.44
N ALA A 307 1.58 8.75 -4.14
CA ALA A 307 1.36 9.81 -3.16
C ALA A 307 2.25 11.03 -3.45
N HIS A 308 1.74 12.22 -3.20
CA HIS A 308 2.39 13.53 -3.37
C HIS A 308 2.90 13.85 -4.79
N ARG A 309 2.53 13.05 -5.79
CA ARG A 309 2.94 13.29 -7.19
C ARG A 309 2.30 14.56 -7.72
N THR A 310 3.11 15.38 -8.38
CA THR A 310 2.70 16.60 -9.08
C THR A 310 2.45 16.30 -10.56
N ALA A 311 1.77 17.22 -11.30
CA ALA A 311 1.59 17.05 -12.72
C ALA A 311 2.94 16.91 -13.48
N HIS A 312 4.00 17.56 -13.00
CA HIS A 312 5.35 17.46 -13.59
C HIS A 312 5.92 16.05 -13.42
N SER A 313 5.89 15.52 -12.19
CA SER A 313 6.41 14.17 -11.93
C SER A 313 5.59 13.11 -12.65
N VAL A 314 4.26 13.26 -12.69
CA VAL A 314 3.37 12.38 -13.45
C VAL A 314 3.71 12.39 -14.94
N ALA A 315 3.81 13.58 -15.56
CA ALA A 315 4.14 13.70 -17.00
C ALA A 315 5.50 13.04 -17.31
N ARG A 316 6.51 13.21 -16.45
CA ARG A 316 7.83 12.59 -16.62
C ARG A 316 7.77 11.08 -16.46
N ASP A 317 7.12 10.58 -15.42
CA ASP A 317 7.06 9.16 -15.12
C ASP A 317 6.28 8.37 -16.18
N PHE A 318 5.29 9.02 -16.81
CA PHE A 318 4.52 8.46 -17.94
C PHE A 318 5.17 8.72 -19.31
N GLY A 319 6.32 9.41 -19.38
CA GLY A 319 7.06 9.67 -20.62
C GLY A 319 6.44 10.71 -21.53
N HIS A 320 5.62 11.62 -21.00
CA HIS A 320 4.89 12.64 -21.78
C HIS A 320 5.69 13.95 -21.88
N GLU A 321 6.76 13.94 -22.66
CA GLU A 321 7.72 15.04 -22.76
C GLU A 321 7.07 16.39 -23.15
N GLN A 322 6.12 16.42 -24.10
CA GLN A 322 5.46 17.67 -24.51
C GLN A 322 4.64 18.30 -23.39
N VAL A 323 3.95 17.48 -22.60
CA VAL A 323 3.24 17.92 -21.40
C VAL A 323 4.22 18.43 -20.36
N PHE A 324 5.29 17.67 -20.12
CA PHE A 324 6.32 18.05 -19.17
C PHE A 324 6.93 19.41 -19.49
N GLN A 325 7.30 19.67 -20.76
CA GLN A 325 7.84 20.95 -21.19
C GLN A 325 6.82 22.10 -21.04
N LEU A 326 5.55 21.88 -21.41
CA LEU A 326 4.50 22.87 -21.20
C LEU A 326 4.35 23.24 -19.71
N LEU A 327 4.40 22.25 -18.82
CA LEU A 327 4.33 22.49 -17.39
C LEU A 327 5.55 23.27 -16.89
N LEU A 328 6.77 22.96 -17.36
CA LEU A 328 7.98 23.70 -16.99
C LEU A 328 7.90 25.17 -17.41
N GLU A 329 7.42 25.44 -18.64
CA GLU A 329 7.22 26.81 -19.15
C GLU A 329 6.24 27.65 -18.32
N ARG A 330 5.22 26.98 -17.74
CA ARG A 330 4.16 27.62 -16.95
C ARG A 330 4.45 27.59 -15.45
N THR A 331 5.58 27.01 -15.02
CA THR A 331 5.93 26.87 -13.59
C THR A 331 6.26 28.24 -12.98
N PRO A 332 5.54 28.65 -11.93
CA PRO A 332 5.84 29.88 -11.19
C PRO A 332 7.23 29.82 -10.55
N GLU A 333 7.84 30.99 -10.39
CA GLU A 333 9.22 31.12 -9.90
C GLU A 333 9.43 30.52 -8.50
N ASP A 334 8.43 30.64 -7.63
CA ASP A 334 8.46 30.10 -6.27
C ASP A 334 8.40 28.58 -6.19
N LEU A 335 7.91 27.89 -7.24
CA LEU A 335 7.92 26.43 -7.31
C LEU A 335 9.20 25.84 -7.92
N LYS A 336 10.00 26.63 -8.64
CA LYS A 336 11.13 26.11 -9.43
C LYS A 336 12.17 25.40 -8.58
N LEU A 337 12.48 25.92 -7.39
CA LEU A 337 13.48 25.30 -6.51
C LEU A 337 13.00 23.91 -6.03
N ALA A 338 11.77 23.82 -5.52
CA ALA A 338 11.21 22.57 -5.05
C ALA A 338 11.10 21.55 -6.19
N LEU A 339 10.69 22.00 -7.37
CA LEU A 339 10.59 21.18 -8.56
C LEU A 339 11.97 20.66 -9.01
N ALA A 340 13.00 21.52 -9.03
CA ALA A 340 14.37 21.11 -9.36
C ALA A 340 14.87 20.01 -8.40
N CYS A 341 14.59 20.16 -7.10
CA CYS A 341 14.89 19.12 -6.11
C CYS A 341 14.16 17.82 -6.40
N GLU A 342 12.82 17.89 -6.59
CA GLU A 342 11.96 16.72 -6.85
C GLU A 342 12.40 15.96 -8.11
N LEU A 343 12.76 16.69 -9.16
CA LEU A 343 13.23 16.12 -10.42
C LEU A 343 14.71 15.66 -10.36
N GLY A 344 15.45 16.08 -9.35
CA GLY A 344 16.88 15.83 -9.23
C GLY A 344 17.72 16.60 -10.26
N ASP A 345 17.20 17.76 -10.71
CA ASP A 345 17.90 18.61 -11.68
C ASP A 345 18.88 19.54 -10.97
N GLU A 346 20.11 19.06 -10.80
CA GLU A 346 21.19 19.79 -10.14
C GLU A 346 21.57 21.09 -10.87
N ALA A 347 21.48 21.12 -12.20
CA ALA A 347 21.85 22.30 -12.97
C ALA A 347 20.88 23.45 -12.68
N VAL A 348 19.58 23.21 -12.76
CA VAL A 348 18.53 24.18 -12.42
C VAL A 348 18.59 24.53 -10.93
N PHE A 349 18.83 23.56 -10.06
CA PHE A 349 18.97 23.75 -8.62
C PHE A 349 20.10 24.73 -8.27
N HIS A 350 21.31 24.49 -8.76
CA HIS A 350 22.46 25.35 -8.48
C HIS A 350 22.32 26.74 -9.12
N GLU A 351 21.76 26.81 -10.34
CA GLU A 351 21.46 28.09 -10.98
C GLU A 351 20.49 28.91 -10.13
N PHE A 352 19.43 28.27 -9.62
CA PHE A 352 18.43 28.94 -8.79
C PHE A 352 19.05 29.47 -7.47
N LEU A 353 19.80 28.62 -6.75
CA LEU A 353 20.42 29.00 -5.48
C LEU A 353 21.51 30.08 -5.66
N SER A 354 22.21 30.09 -6.79
CA SER A 354 23.17 31.17 -7.09
C SER A 354 22.53 32.55 -7.13
N LYS A 355 21.26 32.60 -7.59
CA LYS A 355 20.47 33.83 -7.67
C LYS A 355 19.71 34.15 -6.39
N ARG A 356 19.32 33.12 -5.64
CA ARG A 356 18.50 33.21 -4.42
C ARG A 356 18.98 32.27 -3.32
N PRO A 357 20.13 32.56 -2.69
CA PRO A 357 20.75 31.65 -1.71
C PRO A 357 19.90 31.43 -0.45
N ASP A 358 18.97 32.34 -0.16
CA ASP A 358 18.09 32.30 1.02
C ASP A 358 16.67 31.82 0.72
N ALA A 359 16.41 31.25 -0.47
CA ALA A 359 15.06 30.87 -0.89
C ALA A 359 14.36 29.91 0.08
N ALA A 360 15.08 28.95 0.65
CA ALA A 360 14.54 28.01 1.61
C ALA A 360 14.12 28.63 2.95
N LYS A 361 14.62 29.81 3.29
CA LYS A 361 14.23 30.50 4.54
C LYS A 361 12.81 31.07 4.50
N THR A 362 12.23 31.21 3.31
CA THR A 362 10.88 31.80 3.10
C THR A 362 9.85 30.78 2.65
N LEU A 363 10.14 29.48 2.78
CA LEU A 363 9.23 28.42 2.42
C LEU A 363 7.95 28.46 3.26
N SER A 364 6.80 28.33 2.59
CA SER A 364 5.54 28.07 3.25
C SER A 364 5.56 26.72 3.98
N GLU A 365 4.64 26.51 4.93
CA GLU A 365 4.51 25.18 5.56
C GLU A 365 4.21 24.08 4.53
N ALA A 366 3.42 24.40 3.50
CA ALA A 366 3.13 23.47 2.40
C ALA A 366 4.41 23.09 1.64
N ASP A 367 5.30 24.05 1.38
CA ASP A 367 6.58 23.77 0.71
C ASP A 367 7.57 23.02 1.61
N GLN A 368 7.56 23.31 2.93
CA GLN A 368 8.39 22.57 3.87
C GLN A 368 8.01 21.08 3.93
N ARG A 369 6.71 20.73 3.79
CA ARG A 369 6.23 19.34 3.75
C ARG A 369 6.76 18.55 2.55
N LYS A 370 7.28 19.20 1.52
CA LYS A 370 7.87 18.49 0.37
C LYS A 370 9.08 17.65 0.74
N LEU A 371 9.82 18.03 1.80
CA LEU A 371 10.96 17.24 2.28
C LEU A 371 10.53 15.87 2.84
N PRO A 372 9.62 15.76 3.83
CA PRO A 372 9.12 14.46 4.28
C PRO A 372 8.36 13.70 3.18
N ASN A 373 7.65 14.38 2.26
CA ASN A 373 6.97 13.75 1.14
C ASN A 373 7.96 13.10 0.15
N ALA A 374 9.08 13.77 -0.12
CA ALA A 374 10.16 13.19 -0.94
C ALA A 374 10.78 11.95 -0.25
N ALA A 375 10.94 11.99 1.07
CA ALA A 375 11.43 10.85 1.84
C ALA A 375 10.43 9.68 1.84
N GLN A 376 9.14 9.94 1.97
CA GLN A 376 8.07 8.94 1.85
C GLN A 376 8.10 8.22 0.50
N ASN A 377 8.31 8.98 -0.58
CA ASN A 377 8.48 8.45 -1.94
C ASN A 377 9.86 7.81 -2.20
N ASN A 378 10.67 7.65 -1.18
CA ASN A 378 12.01 7.08 -1.25
C ASN A 378 12.96 7.79 -2.23
N ASN A 379 12.75 9.10 -2.46
CA ASN A 379 13.55 9.93 -3.37
C ASN A 379 14.77 10.54 -2.64
N THR A 380 15.82 9.75 -2.46
CA THR A 380 17.05 10.16 -1.76
C THR A 380 17.67 11.43 -2.36
N LYS A 381 17.67 11.56 -3.69
CA LYS A 381 18.25 12.71 -4.37
C LYS A 381 17.50 14.00 -4.05
N ALA A 382 16.17 13.98 -4.11
CA ALA A 382 15.35 15.14 -3.76
C ALA A 382 15.58 15.56 -2.31
N VAL A 383 15.63 14.61 -1.38
CA VAL A 383 15.89 14.87 0.05
C VAL A 383 17.25 15.55 0.23
N GLY A 384 18.30 15.04 -0.41
CA GLY A 384 19.64 15.63 -0.35
C GLY A 384 19.67 17.09 -0.83
N LEU A 385 19.09 17.35 -2.02
CA LEU A 385 19.03 18.70 -2.60
C LEU A 385 18.20 19.66 -1.75
N MET A 386 17.05 19.22 -1.20
CA MET A 386 16.24 20.06 -0.33
C MET A 386 16.99 20.43 0.95
N LEU A 387 17.69 19.48 1.57
CA LEU A 387 18.49 19.74 2.76
C LEU A 387 19.68 20.66 2.48
N GLU A 388 20.36 20.49 1.33
CA GLU A 388 21.43 21.37 0.86
C GLU A 388 20.93 22.80 0.65
N ALA A 389 19.72 22.98 0.11
CA ALA A 389 19.09 24.28 -0.05
C ALA A 389 18.64 24.93 1.27
N GLY A 390 18.60 24.17 2.38
CA GLY A 390 18.27 24.68 3.70
C GLY A 390 16.81 24.44 4.12
N TRP A 391 16.13 23.43 3.57
CA TRP A 391 14.85 22.98 4.12
C TRP A 391 14.99 22.62 5.59
N PRO A 392 14.00 22.94 6.46
CA PRO A 392 14.03 22.52 7.87
C PRO A 392 14.06 20.99 7.96
N VAL A 393 15.13 20.42 8.50
CA VAL A 393 15.34 18.97 8.56
C VAL A 393 14.26 18.23 9.33
N ASP A 394 13.67 18.88 10.33
CA ASP A 394 12.59 18.36 11.17
C ASP A 394 11.20 18.80 10.71
N ALA A 395 11.06 19.32 9.47
CA ALA A 395 9.75 19.69 8.91
C ALA A 395 8.76 18.52 9.03
N PRO A 396 7.58 18.72 9.65
CA PRO A 396 6.58 17.68 9.80
C PRO A 396 5.78 17.51 8.49
N GLY A 397 5.64 16.27 8.04
CA GLY A 397 4.71 15.85 6.99
C GLY A 397 3.36 15.40 7.55
N GLU A 398 2.70 14.55 6.79
CA GLU A 398 1.50 13.84 7.24
C GLU A 398 1.81 13.00 8.49
N MET A 399 0.83 12.81 9.36
CA MET A 399 0.97 12.13 10.65
C MET A 399 2.03 12.74 11.59
N GLY A 400 2.55 13.95 11.28
CA GLY A 400 3.67 14.56 12.00
C GLY A 400 5.01 13.85 11.77
N ALA A 401 5.10 12.96 10.78
CA ALA A 401 6.32 12.25 10.44
C ALA A 401 7.32 13.17 9.71
N THR A 402 8.59 13.14 10.11
CA THR A 402 9.67 13.87 9.43
C THR A 402 10.31 13.03 8.32
N ALA A 403 11.18 13.64 7.52
CA ALA A 403 11.96 12.91 6.52
C ALA A 403 12.75 11.73 7.13
N LEU A 404 13.24 11.87 8.38
CA LEU A 404 13.96 10.80 9.06
C LEU A 404 13.05 9.61 9.42
N HIS A 405 11.79 9.86 9.78
CA HIS A 405 10.82 8.78 10.01
C HIS A 405 10.61 7.95 8.73
N TRP A 406 10.39 8.62 7.60
CA TRP A 406 10.17 7.94 6.33
C TRP A 406 11.41 7.23 5.79
N ALA A 407 12.60 7.83 5.92
CA ALA A 407 13.86 7.16 5.56
C ALA A 407 14.04 5.88 6.39
N ALA A 408 13.70 5.94 7.68
CA ALA A 408 13.76 4.82 8.61
C ALA A 408 12.71 3.74 8.29
N PHE A 409 11.47 4.13 7.98
CA PHE A 409 10.39 3.22 7.60
C PHE A 409 10.67 2.48 6.27
N ASN A 410 11.30 3.17 5.32
CA ASN A 410 11.69 2.59 4.03
C ASN A 410 12.92 1.69 4.13
N GLY A 411 13.61 1.66 5.27
CA GLY A 411 14.89 0.97 5.40
C GLY A 411 15.96 1.54 4.47
N ASN A 412 15.89 2.85 4.18
CA ASN A 412 16.85 3.52 3.31
C ASN A 412 18.03 4.05 4.10
N ALA A 413 19.06 3.22 4.26
CA ALA A 413 20.26 3.56 5.02
C ALA A 413 21.06 4.71 4.40
N GLU A 414 21.05 4.88 3.07
CA GLU A 414 21.70 5.99 2.39
C GLU A 414 21.03 7.32 2.73
N MET A 415 19.71 7.40 2.51
CA MET A 415 18.91 8.59 2.84
C MET A 415 19.00 8.91 4.33
N THR A 416 18.95 7.89 5.20
CA THR A 416 19.11 8.08 6.65
C THR A 416 20.42 8.74 6.99
N ARG A 417 21.56 8.25 6.43
CA ARG A 417 22.89 8.87 6.67
C ARG A 417 22.94 10.29 6.13
N GLU A 418 22.33 10.56 4.97
CA GLU A 418 22.30 11.91 4.39
C GLU A 418 21.55 12.88 5.30
N ILE A 419 20.35 12.50 5.77
CA ILE A 419 19.57 13.34 6.70
C ILE A 419 20.34 13.59 8.01
N LEU A 420 20.99 12.57 8.57
CA LEU A 420 21.74 12.66 9.83
C LEU A 420 22.89 13.69 9.78
N ARG A 421 23.45 14.01 8.61
CA ARG A 421 24.46 15.07 8.43
C ARG A 421 23.94 16.46 8.82
N PHE A 422 22.61 16.66 8.73
CA PHE A 422 21.94 17.92 9.04
C PHE A 422 21.42 17.97 10.49
N ARG A 423 21.82 17.01 11.32
CA ARG A 423 21.53 16.95 12.75
C ARG A 423 20.02 17.04 13.10
N PRO A 424 19.20 16.12 12.54
CA PRO A 424 17.78 16.04 12.88
C PRO A 424 17.57 15.67 14.33
N SER A 425 16.39 15.94 14.86
CA SER A 425 15.93 15.45 16.16
C SER A 425 15.62 13.94 16.07
N LEU A 426 16.40 13.12 16.78
CA LEU A 426 16.28 11.66 16.72
C LEU A 426 15.08 11.11 17.48
N GLU A 427 14.54 11.88 18.44
CA GLU A 427 13.49 11.45 19.37
C GLU A 427 12.14 12.13 19.10
N LEU A 428 11.98 12.84 17.97
CA LEU A 428 10.67 13.32 17.57
C LEU A 428 9.73 12.13 17.39
N LYS A 429 8.48 12.33 17.83
CA LYS A 429 7.43 11.33 17.72
C LYS A 429 6.42 11.74 16.66
N SER A 430 6.01 10.80 15.85
CA SER A 430 4.85 10.97 14.95
C SER A 430 3.56 11.12 15.77
N ARG A 431 2.54 11.75 15.18
CA ARG A 431 1.29 12.06 15.92
C ARG A 431 0.39 10.83 16.13
N GLU A 432 0.34 9.93 15.16
CA GLU A 432 -0.64 8.82 15.18
C GLU A 432 -0.21 7.66 16.06
N ASN A 433 1.06 7.28 16.03
CA ASN A 433 1.56 6.10 16.72
C ASN A 433 2.64 6.41 17.75
N GLU A 434 2.92 7.70 18.00
CA GLU A 434 3.96 8.18 18.93
C GLU A 434 5.34 7.53 18.73
N GLY A 435 5.59 6.99 17.52
CA GLY A 435 6.84 6.31 17.18
C GLY A 435 7.95 7.29 16.85
N THR A 436 9.18 7.00 17.31
CA THR A 436 10.40 7.69 16.88
C THR A 436 10.90 7.12 15.56
N PRO A 437 11.82 7.79 14.81
CA PRO A 437 12.42 7.23 13.61
C PRO A 437 13.02 5.84 13.82
N LEU A 438 13.71 5.61 14.94
CA LEU A 438 14.26 4.28 15.26
C LEU A 438 13.14 3.26 15.50
N GLY A 439 12.07 3.62 16.21
CA GLY A 439 10.90 2.77 16.39
C GLY A 439 10.24 2.39 15.06
N TRP A 440 10.14 3.34 14.13
CA TRP A 440 9.63 3.10 12.78
C TRP A 440 10.51 2.13 11.98
N ALA A 441 11.85 2.25 12.05
CA ALA A 441 12.75 1.30 11.39
C ALA A 441 12.61 -0.12 11.95
N ILE A 442 12.50 -0.25 13.28
CA ILE A 442 12.35 -1.54 13.96
C ILE A 442 11.05 -2.22 13.51
N TYR A 443 9.91 -1.51 13.59
CA TYR A 443 8.61 -2.01 13.14
C TYR A 443 8.63 -2.39 11.64
N ALA A 444 9.11 -1.48 10.79
CA ALA A 444 9.07 -1.65 9.34
C ALA A 444 9.95 -2.79 8.84
N SER A 445 10.96 -3.19 9.60
CA SER A 445 11.82 -4.32 9.24
C SER A 445 11.08 -5.66 9.17
N GLY A 446 10.00 -5.81 9.94
CA GLY A 446 9.14 -7.01 9.92
C GLY A 446 7.80 -6.79 9.20
N ASN A 447 7.29 -5.54 9.19
CA ASN A 447 5.92 -5.22 8.80
C ASN A 447 5.80 -4.17 7.68
N GLY A 448 6.90 -3.48 7.32
CA GLY A 448 6.90 -2.37 6.36
C GLY A 448 6.78 -2.81 4.90
N TRP A 449 6.53 -1.83 4.04
CA TRP A 449 6.38 -2.03 2.58
C TRP A 449 7.66 -2.55 1.92
N HIS A 450 8.82 -2.22 2.48
CA HIS A 450 10.15 -2.58 1.99
C HIS A 450 10.85 -3.62 2.87
N ARG A 451 10.13 -4.40 3.70
CA ARG A 451 10.71 -5.38 4.63
C ARG A 451 11.66 -6.38 3.95
N ASP A 452 11.37 -6.72 2.68
CA ASP A 452 12.15 -7.70 1.92
C ASP A 452 13.31 -7.06 1.10
N THR A 453 13.33 -5.73 0.97
CA THR A 453 14.28 -5.01 0.08
C THR A 453 15.06 -3.90 0.77
N GLY A 454 14.59 -3.38 1.90
CA GLY A 454 15.22 -2.29 2.65
C GLY A 454 16.46 -2.74 3.45
N ASP A 455 17.46 -1.87 3.54
CA ASP A 455 18.62 -2.04 4.44
C ASP A 455 18.29 -1.55 5.86
N PHE A 456 17.42 -2.29 6.57
CA PHE A 456 17.02 -1.93 7.93
C PHE A 456 18.17 -2.05 8.92
N VAL A 457 19.08 -3.01 8.73
CA VAL A 457 20.26 -3.17 9.59
C VAL A 457 21.18 -1.96 9.46
N GLY A 458 21.46 -1.51 8.24
CA GLY A 458 22.27 -0.30 7.99
C GLY A 458 21.60 0.97 8.51
N THR A 459 20.28 1.08 8.35
CA THR A 459 19.46 2.19 8.84
C THR A 459 19.51 2.29 10.37
N ILE A 460 19.24 1.20 11.08
CA ILE A 460 19.25 1.14 12.55
C ILE A 460 20.64 1.42 13.10
N ARG A 461 21.69 0.85 12.49
CA ARG A 461 23.07 1.14 12.89
C ARG A 461 23.42 2.63 12.75
N ALA A 462 22.96 3.28 11.67
CA ALA A 462 23.19 4.72 11.46
C ALA A 462 22.48 5.56 12.54
N LEU A 463 21.24 5.23 12.87
CA LEU A 463 20.47 5.90 13.92
C LEU A 463 21.09 5.72 15.30
N LEU A 464 21.45 4.48 15.68
CA LEU A 464 22.11 4.19 16.96
C LEU A 464 23.47 4.86 17.08
N ALA A 465 24.29 4.85 16.01
CA ALA A 465 25.58 5.53 15.98
C ALA A 465 25.47 7.05 16.14
N SER A 466 24.31 7.62 15.78
CA SER A 466 23.99 9.04 15.97
C SER A 466 23.40 9.36 17.34
N GLY A 467 23.12 8.35 18.18
CA GLY A 467 22.64 8.52 19.55
C GLY A 467 21.13 8.31 19.71
N ALA A 468 20.43 7.74 18.73
CA ALA A 468 19.02 7.39 18.88
C ALA A 468 18.80 6.37 20.01
N THR A 469 17.74 6.57 20.79
CA THR A 469 17.39 5.71 21.92
C THR A 469 16.49 4.56 21.46
N VAL A 470 16.83 3.33 21.83
CA VAL A 470 15.97 2.18 21.55
C VAL A 470 14.68 2.30 22.37
N PRO A 471 13.52 2.24 21.72
CA PRO A 471 12.25 2.31 22.44
C PRO A 471 12.11 1.14 23.41
N PRO A 472 11.47 1.34 24.60
CA PRO A 472 11.18 0.25 25.49
C PRO A 472 10.32 -0.81 24.76
N HIS A 473 10.59 -2.09 25.03
CA HIS A 473 9.87 -3.20 24.39
C HIS A 473 9.97 -3.22 22.84
N ALA A 474 11.16 -2.85 22.30
CA ALA A 474 11.42 -2.86 20.85
C ALA A 474 11.12 -4.21 20.19
N GLU A 475 11.24 -5.32 20.93
CA GLU A 475 10.88 -6.66 20.48
C GLU A 475 9.36 -6.85 20.23
N GLU A 476 8.51 -6.05 20.86
CA GLU A 476 7.06 -6.10 20.67
C GLU A 476 6.63 -5.43 19.35
N LEU A 477 7.54 -4.67 18.71
CA LEU A 477 7.34 -4.10 17.37
C LEU A 477 7.52 -5.16 16.26
N GLU A 478 7.73 -6.42 16.60
CA GLU A 478 7.88 -7.53 15.66
C GLU A 478 8.96 -7.29 14.58
N PRO A 479 10.18 -6.90 14.95
CA PRO A 479 11.26 -6.69 14.01
C PRO A 479 11.67 -7.98 13.30
N SER A 480 12.36 -7.82 12.15
CA SER A 480 13.01 -8.93 11.49
C SER A 480 14.12 -9.54 12.35
N GLU A 481 14.46 -10.81 12.10
CA GLU A 481 15.52 -11.52 12.82
C GLU A 481 16.87 -10.79 12.71
N ALA A 482 17.22 -10.31 11.52
CA ALA A 482 18.45 -9.55 11.29
C ALA A 482 18.52 -8.23 12.07
N VAL A 483 17.37 -7.59 12.34
CA VAL A 483 17.30 -6.39 13.15
C VAL A 483 17.44 -6.71 14.64
N LEU A 484 16.85 -7.81 15.11
CA LEU A 484 17.03 -8.27 16.50
C LEU A 484 18.50 -8.50 16.86
N GLU A 485 19.32 -8.98 15.92
CA GLU A 485 20.75 -9.21 16.13
C GLU A 485 21.57 -7.93 16.33
N VAL A 486 21.08 -6.78 15.87
CA VAL A 486 21.83 -5.50 15.95
C VAL A 486 21.29 -4.54 16.99
N LEU A 487 20.15 -4.84 17.60
CA LEU A 487 19.67 -4.09 18.76
C LEU A 487 20.53 -4.36 19.98
N PRO A 488 20.86 -3.34 20.81
CA PRO A 488 21.72 -3.46 21.98
C PRO A 488 21.13 -4.31 23.10
#